data_07044dc066d7444324d949adc365fd8d
#
_entry.id   07044dc066d7444324d949adc365fd8d
#
_cell.length_a   1.000
_cell.length_b   1.000
_cell.length_c   1.000
_cell.angle_alpha   90.00
_cell.angle_beta   90.00
_cell.angle_gamma   90.00
#
_symmetry.space_group_name_H-M   'P 1'
#
loop_
_entity.id
_entity.type
_entity.pdbx_description
1 polymer ?
#
loop_
_entity_poly.entity_id
_entity_poly.type
_entity_poly.pdbx_seq_one_letter_code
_entity_poly.pdbx_strand_id
1 'polypeptide(L)'
;MNSKAEAFAEARRRDVPVLVSIGYSTCHWCHVMARESFDDPLTAADLDDGFVSVKVDREEHPDVDAAYMAAASAFTQNLGWPLTVFATPEGRPFYAGTYFPPEPRAGLPAFRQVLAAVREAWTQRRDQIDGTAEAVASALAESRAGN
;
A
#
# COMPACT_ATOMS: atom_id res chain seq x y z
N MET A 1 -3.43 -3.95 16.23
CA MET A 1 -2.61 -3.52 15.10
C MET A 1 -1.27 -3.04 15.59
N ASN A 2 -0.20 -3.47 14.95
CA ASN A 2 1.16 -3.15 15.38
C ASN A 2 1.51 -1.70 15.03
N SER A 3 2.47 -1.13 15.77
CA SER A 3 3.05 0.14 15.35
C SER A 3 3.72 -0.03 13.99
N LYS A 4 3.95 1.09 13.30
CA LYS A 4 4.60 1.05 11.99
C LYS A 4 5.98 0.37 12.06
N ALA A 5 6.78 0.70 13.06
CA ALA A 5 8.11 0.12 13.24
C ALA A 5 8.04 -1.39 13.48
N GLU A 6 7.09 -1.85 14.30
CA GLU A 6 6.89 -3.27 14.56
C GLU A 6 6.44 -4.02 13.32
N ALA A 7 5.55 -3.40 12.53
CA ALA A 7 5.04 -3.99 11.30
C ALA A 7 6.16 -4.20 10.28
N PHE A 8 7.02 -3.21 10.09
CA PHE A 8 8.14 -3.34 9.15
C PHE A 8 9.17 -4.36 9.63
N ALA A 9 9.40 -4.46 10.95
CA ALA A 9 10.28 -5.47 11.51
C ALA A 9 9.73 -6.88 11.27
N GLU A 10 8.42 -7.07 11.46
CA GLU A 10 7.77 -8.34 11.19
C GLU A 10 7.84 -8.70 9.70
N ALA A 11 7.64 -7.73 8.82
CA ALA A 11 7.72 -7.95 7.38
C ALA A 11 9.12 -8.42 6.97
N ARG A 12 10.17 -7.85 7.58
CA ARG A 12 11.54 -8.30 7.32
C ARG A 12 11.75 -9.75 7.77
N ARG A 13 11.24 -10.11 8.96
CA ARG A 13 11.38 -11.49 9.47
C ARG A 13 10.68 -12.49 8.58
N ARG A 14 9.51 -12.14 8.07
CA ARG A 14 8.68 -13.02 7.24
C ARG A 14 9.02 -12.94 5.76
N ASP A 15 9.77 -11.94 5.35
CA ASP A 15 10.07 -11.63 3.95
C ASP A 15 8.78 -11.48 3.13
N VAL A 16 7.91 -10.58 3.58
CA VAL A 16 6.65 -10.25 2.90
C VAL A 16 6.53 -8.75 2.71
N PRO A 17 5.74 -8.29 1.73
CA PRO A 17 5.52 -6.86 1.55
C PRO A 17 4.59 -6.29 2.62
N VAL A 18 4.67 -4.97 2.78
CA VAL A 18 3.81 -4.25 3.71
C VAL A 18 2.72 -3.54 2.92
N LEU A 19 1.48 -3.71 3.35
CA LEU A 19 0.35 -2.94 2.85
C LEU A 19 0.12 -1.78 3.80
N VAL A 20 0.27 -0.55 3.30
CA VAL A 20 0.00 0.66 4.07
C VAL A 20 -1.30 1.26 3.57
N SER A 21 -2.30 1.33 4.44
CA SER A 21 -3.60 1.90 4.12
C SER A 21 -3.74 3.22 4.86
N ILE A 22 -3.87 4.32 4.12
CA ILE A 22 -3.90 5.65 4.69
C ILE A 22 -5.27 6.28 4.47
N GLY A 23 -5.85 6.82 5.52
CA GLY A 23 -7.16 7.44 5.45
C GLY A 23 -7.37 8.40 6.61
N TYR A 24 -8.63 8.74 6.87
CA TYR A 24 -9.00 9.61 7.99
C TYR A 24 -10.41 9.26 8.44
N SER A 25 -10.78 9.73 9.64
CA SER A 25 -12.00 9.26 10.32
C SER A 25 -13.29 9.59 9.56
N THR A 26 -13.34 10.69 8.84
CA THR A 26 -14.53 11.11 8.08
C THR A 26 -14.49 10.76 6.61
N CYS A 27 -13.52 9.95 6.20
CA CYS A 27 -13.35 9.54 4.80
C CYS A 27 -14.40 8.50 4.42
N HIS A 28 -15.35 8.88 3.55
CA HIS A 28 -16.43 7.99 3.13
C HIS A 28 -15.89 6.71 2.45
N TRP A 29 -15.02 6.86 1.46
CA TRP A 29 -14.52 5.71 0.70
C TRP A 29 -13.57 4.84 1.50
N CYS A 30 -12.92 5.39 2.54
CA CYS A 30 -12.13 4.59 3.47
C CYS A 30 -13.04 3.61 4.24
N HIS A 31 -14.20 4.10 4.70
CA HIS A 31 -15.18 3.27 5.39
C HIS A 31 -15.82 2.24 4.45
N VAL A 32 -16.10 2.64 3.22
CA VAL A 32 -16.64 1.71 2.21
C VAL A 32 -15.67 0.57 1.98
N MET A 33 -14.40 0.88 1.76
CA MET A 33 -13.38 -0.15 1.54
C MET A 33 -13.19 -1.05 2.75
N ALA A 34 -13.27 -0.49 3.97
CA ALA A 34 -13.18 -1.28 5.19
C ALA A 34 -14.29 -2.32 5.26
N ARG A 35 -15.54 -1.91 4.97
CA ARG A 35 -16.69 -2.82 5.02
C ARG A 35 -16.69 -3.83 3.89
N GLU A 36 -16.39 -3.38 2.67
CA GLU A 36 -16.50 -4.22 1.48
C GLU A 36 -15.32 -5.18 1.31
N SER A 37 -14.11 -4.74 1.69
CA SER A 37 -12.90 -5.49 1.40
C SER A 37 -12.18 -5.95 2.65
N PHE A 38 -11.79 -5.04 3.53
CA PHE A 38 -10.99 -5.43 4.71
C PHE A 38 -11.75 -6.33 5.68
N ASP A 39 -13.07 -6.17 5.79
CA ASP A 39 -13.90 -7.00 6.69
C ASP A 39 -14.24 -8.35 6.07
N ASP A 40 -13.98 -8.56 4.79
CA ASP A 40 -14.22 -9.87 4.16
C ASP A 40 -13.22 -10.90 4.70
N PRO A 41 -13.71 -12.06 5.20
CA PRO A 41 -12.81 -13.08 5.77
C PRO A 41 -11.78 -13.62 4.79
N LEU A 42 -12.12 -13.72 3.50
CA LEU A 42 -11.17 -14.21 2.50
C LEU A 42 -10.06 -13.19 2.25
N THR A 43 -10.41 -11.92 2.20
CA THR A 43 -9.43 -10.84 2.06
C THR A 43 -8.52 -10.78 3.29
N ALA A 44 -9.11 -10.90 4.48
CA ALA A 44 -8.34 -10.91 5.72
C ALA A 44 -7.34 -12.07 5.74
N ALA A 45 -7.75 -13.24 5.27
CA ALA A 45 -6.86 -14.40 5.20
C ALA A 45 -5.72 -14.17 4.21
N ASP A 46 -6.00 -13.57 3.05
CA ASP A 46 -4.98 -13.24 2.06
C ASP A 46 -3.95 -12.26 2.65
N LEU A 47 -4.42 -11.26 3.38
CA LEU A 47 -3.55 -10.27 4.01
C LEU A 47 -2.68 -10.89 5.10
N ASP A 48 -3.27 -11.73 5.95
CA ASP A 48 -2.53 -12.38 7.03
C ASP A 48 -1.48 -13.35 6.49
N ASP A 49 -1.77 -14.00 5.38
CA ASP A 49 -0.90 -15.02 4.81
C ASP A 49 0.30 -14.44 4.04
N GLY A 50 0.10 -13.37 3.29
CA GLY A 50 1.12 -12.86 2.38
C GLY A 50 1.60 -11.44 2.61
N PHE A 51 1.12 -10.77 3.65
CA PHE A 51 1.41 -9.35 3.89
C PHE A 51 1.52 -9.05 5.37
N VAL A 52 2.08 -7.88 5.67
CA VAL A 52 1.88 -7.23 6.97
C VAL A 52 1.12 -5.94 6.67
N SER A 53 0.03 -5.69 7.39
CA SER A 53 -0.84 -4.54 7.13
C SER A 53 -0.67 -3.47 8.20
N VAL A 54 -0.63 -2.21 7.76
CA VAL A 54 -0.54 -1.04 8.64
C VAL A 54 -1.62 -0.06 8.22
N LYS A 55 -2.40 0.43 9.17
CA LYS A 55 -3.32 1.53 8.94
C LYS A 55 -2.73 2.82 9.48
N VAL A 56 -2.82 3.89 8.70
CA VAL A 56 -2.28 5.19 9.06
C VAL A 56 -3.41 6.23 8.96
N ASP A 57 -3.57 7.01 10.01
CA ASP A 57 -4.47 8.16 10.01
C ASP A 57 -3.66 9.37 9.56
N ARG A 58 -4.05 9.98 8.43
CA ARG A 58 -3.32 11.12 7.88
C ARG A 58 -3.40 12.36 8.76
N GLU A 59 -4.40 12.42 9.62
CA GLU A 59 -4.53 13.56 10.54
C GLU A 59 -3.54 13.46 11.71
N GLU A 60 -3.20 12.24 12.11
CA GLU A 60 -2.19 11.99 13.15
C GLU A 60 -0.77 11.94 12.57
N HIS A 61 -0.62 11.50 11.33
CA HIS A 61 0.69 11.30 10.68
C HIS A 61 0.71 11.98 9.30
N PRO A 62 0.59 13.32 9.24
CA PRO A 62 0.57 14.00 7.96
C PRO A 62 1.87 13.89 7.17
N ASP A 63 2.99 13.72 7.84
CA ASP A 63 4.30 13.52 7.21
C ASP A 63 4.36 12.20 6.47
N VAL A 64 3.83 11.13 7.08
CA VAL A 64 3.74 9.80 6.45
C VAL A 64 2.80 9.86 5.24
N ASP A 65 1.64 10.49 5.40
CA ASP A 65 0.68 10.67 4.33
C ASP A 65 1.32 11.41 3.14
N ALA A 66 2.00 12.51 3.40
CA ALA A 66 2.63 13.31 2.33
C ALA A 66 3.70 12.51 1.59
N ALA A 67 4.52 11.76 2.32
CA ALA A 67 5.59 10.97 1.71
C ALA A 67 5.04 9.85 0.82
N TYR A 68 4.04 9.12 1.29
CA TYR A 68 3.45 8.04 0.50
C TYR A 68 2.57 8.56 -0.63
N MET A 69 1.92 9.71 -0.44
CA MET A 69 1.15 10.34 -1.52
C MET A 69 2.08 10.75 -2.66
N ALA A 70 3.24 11.33 -2.34
CA ALA A 70 4.23 11.68 -3.36
C ALA A 70 4.72 10.44 -4.10
N ALA A 71 4.98 9.36 -3.40
CA ALA A 71 5.39 8.10 -4.03
C ALA A 71 4.28 7.51 -4.91
N ALA A 72 3.03 7.61 -4.46
CA ALA A 72 1.88 7.07 -5.19
C ALA A 72 1.70 7.74 -6.55
N SER A 73 2.13 8.99 -6.68
CA SER A 73 2.03 9.72 -7.96
C SER A 73 2.82 9.05 -9.09
N ALA A 74 3.76 8.17 -8.77
CA ALA A 74 4.50 7.39 -9.77
C ALA A 74 3.63 6.27 -10.37
N PHE A 75 2.55 5.88 -9.73
CA PHE A 75 1.75 4.71 -10.12
C PHE A 75 0.34 5.05 -10.56
N THR A 76 -0.21 6.18 -10.15
CA THR A 76 -1.58 6.57 -10.47
C THR A 76 -1.70 8.08 -10.59
N GLN A 77 -2.57 8.53 -11.49
CA GLN A 77 -2.92 9.94 -11.63
C GLN A 77 -4.10 10.31 -10.72
N ASN A 78 -4.83 9.32 -10.23
CA ASN A 78 -6.02 9.50 -9.41
C ASN A 78 -5.65 9.37 -7.93
N LEU A 79 -5.01 10.40 -7.40
CA LEU A 79 -4.61 10.41 -6.00
C LEU A 79 -5.79 10.78 -5.09
N GLY A 80 -5.80 10.20 -3.90
CA GLY A 80 -6.86 10.46 -2.93
C GLY A 80 -6.85 9.45 -1.81
N TRP A 81 -7.91 9.45 -1.02
CA TRP A 81 -8.08 8.52 0.09
C TRP A 81 -9.32 7.65 -0.14
N PRO A 82 -9.27 6.36 0.24
CA PRO A 82 -8.13 5.72 0.90
C PRO A 82 -6.93 5.64 -0.04
N LEU A 83 -5.74 5.86 0.51
CA LEU A 83 -4.50 5.63 -0.23
C LEU A 83 -3.99 4.25 0.14
N THR A 84 -3.78 3.40 -0.86
CA THR A 84 -3.33 2.02 -0.68
C THR A 84 -1.94 1.91 -1.28
N VAL A 85 -0.94 1.62 -0.45
CA VAL A 85 0.46 1.55 -0.88
C VAL A 85 1.04 0.19 -0.51
N PHE A 86 1.73 -0.42 -1.46
CA PHE A 86 2.50 -1.64 -1.21
C PHE A 86 3.97 -1.26 -1.16
N ALA A 87 4.63 -1.62 -0.06
CA ALA A 87 6.01 -1.25 0.19
C ALA A 87 6.86 -2.47 0.53
N THR A 88 8.16 -2.34 0.31
CA THR A 88 9.12 -3.35 0.77
C THR A 88 9.22 -3.29 2.30
N PRO A 89 9.80 -4.31 2.95
CA PRO A 89 10.04 -4.26 4.40
C PRO A 89 10.90 -3.07 4.84
N GLU A 90 11.65 -2.45 3.93
CA GLU A 90 12.42 -1.24 4.19
C GLU A 90 11.61 0.04 4.07
N GLY A 91 10.33 -0.08 3.71
CA GLY A 91 9.43 1.06 3.59
C GLY A 91 9.42 1.74 2.23
N ARG A 92 9.98 1.12 1.20
CA ARG A 92 10.05 1.69 -0.15
C ARG A 92 8.83 1.27 -0.97
N PRO A 93 7.99 2.22 -1.40
CA PRO A 93 6.82 1.89 -2.21
C PRO A 93 7.19 1.31 -3.58
N PHE A 94 6.45 0.29 -4.00
CA PHE A 94 6.63 -0.30 -5.34
C PHE A 94 5.32 -0.41 -6.12
N TYR A 95 4.18 -0.13 -5.49
CA TYR A 95 2.89 -0.03 -6.16
C TYR A 95 1.92 0.74 -5.29
N ALA A 96 0.95 1.42 -5.91
CA ALA A 96 -0.04 2.17 -5.17
C ALA A 96 -1.33 2.32 -5.96
N GLY A 97 -2.41 2.49 -5.23
CA GLY A 97 -3.72 2.82 -5.76
C GLY A 97 -4.51 3.50 -4.68
N THR A 98 -5.78 3.70 -4.92
CA THR A 98 -6.67 4.30 -3.92
C THR A 98 -7.72 3.27 -3.50
N TYR A 99 -8.97 3.47 -3.85
CA TYR A 99 -10.03 2.53 -3.54
C TYR A 99 -9.95 1.31 -4.46
N PHE A 100 -10.10 0.11 -3.91
CA PHE A 100 -10.30 -1.12 -4.67
C PHE A 100 -11.59 -1.79 -4.21
N PRO A 101 -12.48 -2.17 -5.14
CA PRO A 101 -13.77 -2.77 -4.80
C PRO A 101 -13.63 -4.25 -4.42
N PRO A 102 -14.67 -4.86 -3.84
CA PRO A 102 -14.65 -6.31 -3.53
C PRO A 102 -14.79 -7.18 -4.77
N GLU A 103 -15.34 -6.63 -5.86
CA GLU A 103 -15.47 -7.30 -7.14
C GLU A 103 -15.04 -6.33 -8.24
N PRO A 104 -14.55 -6.84 -9.41
CA PRO A 104 -14.17 -5.93 -10.50
C PRO A 104 -15.35 -5.05 -10.91
N ARG A 105 -15.14 -3.74 -10.97
CA ARG A 105 -16.18 -2.80 -11.42
C ARG A 105 -15.54 -1.49 -11.88
N ALA A 106 -16.19 -0.84 -12.82
CA ALA A 106 -15.81 0.50 -13.30
C ALA A 106 -14.34 0.59 -13.71
N GLY A 107 -13.81 -0.47 -14.32
CA GLY A 107 -12.41 -0.51 -14.76
C GLY A 107 -11.39 -0.80 -13.69
N LEU A 108 -11.84 -1.01 -12.43
CA LEU A 108 -10.95 -1.35 -11.33
C LEU A 108 -10.97 -2.85 -11.06
N PRO A 109 -9.84 -3.46 -10.75
CA PRO A 109 -9.80 -4.86 -10.32
C PRO A 109 -10.35 -4.98 -8.90
N ALA A 110 -10.75 -6.21 -8.54
CA ALA A 110 -11.10 -6.51 -7.16
C ALA A 110 -9.84 -6.42 -6.29
N PHE A 111 -10.02 -6.04 -5.03
CA PHE A 111 -8.89 -5.93 -4.09
C PHE A 111 -8.12 -7.25 -3.98
N ARG A 112 -8.82 -8.38 -3.90
CA ARG A 112 -8.15 -9.69 -3.83
C ARG A 112 -7.33 -9.99 -5.08
N GLN A 113 -7.75 -9.50 -6.26
CA GLN A 113 -6.96 -9.65 -7.48
C GLN A 113 -5.66 -8.85 -7.39
N VAL A 114 -5.73 -7.65 -6.83
CA VAL A 114 -4.53 -6.83 -6.60
C VAL A 114 -3.58 -7.52 -5.63
N LEU A 115 -4.13 -8.05 -4.53
CA LEU A 115 -3.31 -8.77 -3.54
C LEU A 115 -2.62 -9.99 -4.17
N ALA A 116 -3.35 -10.75 -4.96
CA ALA A 116 -2.78 -11.93 -5.65
C ALA A 116 -1.67 -11.53 -6.62
N ALA A 117 -1.88 -10.45 -7.38
CA ALA A 117 -0.88 -9.97 -8.34
C ALA A 117 0.38 -9.46 -7.64
N VAL A 118 0.22 -8.73 -6.53
CA VAL A 118 1.36 -8.24 -5.74
C VAL A 118 2.13 -9.41 -5.15
N ARG A 119 1.40 -10.40 -4.60
CA ARG A 119 2.04 -11.57 -4.00
C ARG A 119 2.80 -12.39 -5.04
N GLU A 120 2.22 -12.58 -6.22
CA GLU A 120 2.90 -13.27 -7.32
C GLU A 120 4.18 -12.53 -7.72
N ALA A 121 4.10 -11.21 -7.89
CA ALA A 121 5.28 -10.42 -8.24
C ALA A 121 6.35 -10.50 -7.16
N TRP A 122 5.94 -10.49 -5.89
CA TRP A 122 6.87 -10.58 -4.76
C TRP A 122 7.64 -11.90 -4.76
N THR A 123 6.98 -13.00 -5.11
CA THR A 123 7.61 -14.33 -5.11
C THR A 123 8.32 -14.65 -6.41
N GLN A 124 7.84 -14.16 -7.55
CA GLN A 124 8.33 -14.57 -8.88
C GLN A 124 9.12 -13.48 -9.60
N ARG A 125 8.94 -12.21 -9.24
CA ARG A 125 9.54 -11.08 -9.95
C ARG A 125 10.12 -10.05 -8.98
N ARG A 126 10.80 -10.54 -7.93
CA ARG A 126 11.35 -9.71 -6.87
C ARG A 126 12.31 -8.65 -7.41
N ASP A 127 13.11 -8.98 -8.42
CA ASP A 127 14.06 -8.03 -9.01
C ASP A 127 13.35 -6.84 -9.63
N GLN A 128 12.18 -7.06 -10.24
CA GLN A 128 11.38 -5.97 -10.80
C GLN A 128 10.81 -5.09 -9.70
N ILE A 129 10.36 -5.69 -8.61
CA ILE A 129 9.86 -4.95 -7.46
C ILE A 129 10.96 -4.08 -6.86
N ASP A 130 12.13 -4.67 -6.62
CA ASP A 130 13.26 -3.95 -6.05
C ASP A 130 13.72 -2.82 -6.96
N GLY A 131 13.75 -3.05 -8.27
CA GLY A 131 14.09 -2.03 -9.25
C GLY A 131 13.10 -0.87 -9.26
N THR A 132 11.80 -1.17 -9.20
CA THR A 132 10.76 -0.15 -9.14
C THR A 132 10.86 0.66 -7.84
N ALA A 133 11.01 -0.03 -6.71
CA ALA A 133 11.14 0.62 -5.41
C ALA A 133 12.34 1.56 -5.36
N GLU A 134 13.46 1.12 -5.91
CA GLU A 134 14.68 1.94 -5.97
C GLU A 134 14.49 3.15 -6.88
N ALA A 135 13.86 2.97 -8.04
CA ALA A 135 13.60 4.06 -8.98
C ALA A 135 12.70 5.13 -8.37
N VAL A 136 11.64 4.72 -7.67
CA VAL A 136 10.73 5.66 -7.00
C VAL A 136 11.46 6.40 -5.89
N ALA A 137 12.24 5.70 -5.07
CA ALA A 137 13.00 6.31 -3.98
C ALA A 137 14.01 7.33 -4.51
N SER A 138 14.69 7.01 -5.61
CA SER A 138 15.66 7.91 -6.25
C SER A 138 14.98 9.14 -6.83
N ALA A 139 13.82 8.98 -7.49
CA ALA A 139 13.08 10.09 -8.04
C ALA A 139 12.61 11.06 -6.95
N LEU A 140 12.14 10.52 -5.81
CA LEU A 140 11.73 11.35 -4.68
C LEU A 140 12.92 12.10 -4.06
N ALA A 141 14.07 11.46 -3.96
CA ALA A 141 15.28 12.09 -3.44
C ALA A 141 15.74 13.23 -4.36
N GLU A 142 15.72 13.01 -5.68
CA GLU A 142 16.06 14.04 -6.66
C GLU A 142 15.10 15.23 -6.60
N SER A 143 13.80 14.95 -6.47
CA SER A 143 12.79 16.00 -6.37
C SER A 143 13.02 16.89 -5.13
N ARG A 144 13.35 16.26 -3.98
CA ARG A 144 13.65 17.01 -2.76
C ARG A 144 14.95 17.80 -2.86
N ALA A 145 15.97 17.23 -3.51
CA ALA A 145 17.25 17.89 -3.70
C ALA A 145 17.16 19.07 -4.66
N GLY A 146 16.23 19.00 -5.65
CA GLY A 146 16.03 20.06 -6.63
C GLY A 146 15.26 21.26 -6.11
N ASN A 147 14.71 21.18 -4.91
CA ASN A 147 14.00 22.28 -4.26
C ASN A 147 14.93 23.02 -3.28
#